data_96eba27b7ac3fdd744b54ebf9143286a
#
_entry.id   96eba27b7ac3fdd744b54ebf9143286a
#
_cell.length_a   1.000
_cell.length_b   1.000
_cell.length_c   1.000
_cell.angle_alpha   90.00
_cell.angle_beta   90.00
_cell.angle_gamma   90.00
#
_symmetry.space_group_name_H-M   'P 1'
#
loop_
_entity.id
_entity.type
_entity.pdbx_description
1 polymer ?
#
loop_
_entity_poly.entity_id
_entity_poly.type
_entity_poly.pdbx_seq_one_letter_code
_entity_poly.pdbx_strand_id
1 'polypeptide(L)'
;MSARFSARRRRPLLALIACLPLLIGASEPRLVPDVSNTQIDIAYSFTGAELLLFGAILYPGGRAPAPDTDVAVVIKGPAEPLLVREKAKVAGIWINHASERFRSVPSFYAVATSRPLDRLVSPRTAAIYEIGIDNLLLSPANGASASEQARFESGLIDLKRSTGLYAEHVGGVSVREGVLYRALVPIPARVPVGQYTAETYLIRNGHVVAVATREISIGKSGFERFVAQAAQDYPALYGLAAILASLLMGFGAALAFGRVRR
;
A
#
# COMPACT_ATOMS: atom_id res chain seq x y z
N MET A 1 -36.84 -6.44 85.39
CA MET A 1 -36.03 -7.33 84.51
C MET A 1 -36.14 -6.82 83.12
N SER A 2 -35.09 -6.16 82.69
CA SER A 2 -35.01 -5.37 81.42
C SER A 2 -34.47 -6.28 80.33
N ALA A 3 -35.14 -6.38 79.19
CA ALA A 3 -34.64 -7.00 78.01
C ALA A 3 -34.38 -5.92 76.94
N ARG A 4 -33.11 -5.64 76.63
CA ARG A 4 -32.65 -4.73 75.59
C ARG A 4 -32.67 -5.47 74.26
N PHE A 5 -33.52 -5.01 73.33
CA PHE A 5 -33.47 -5.43 71.90
C PHE A 5 -32.41 -4.61 71.16
N SER A 6 -31.42 -5.29 70.67
CA SER A 6 -30.33 -4.76 69.83
C SER A 6 -30.80 -4.56 68.38
N ALA A 7 -30.78 -3.34 67.87
CA ALA A 7 -31.04 -2.99 66.51
C ALA A 7 -29.84 -3.38 65.65
N ARG A 8 -29.98 -4.43 64.83
CA ARG A 8 -29.01 -4.89 63.82
C ARG A 8 -29.01 -3.97 62.61
N ARG A 9 -27.89 -3.28 62.40
CA ARG A 9 -27.59 -2.43 61.25
C ARG A 9 -27.71 -3.21 59.92
N ARG A 10 -28.69 -2.84 59.09
CA ARG A 10 -28.79 -3.24 57.66
C ARG A 10 -28.41 -2.04 56.83
N ARG A 11 -27.11 -1.79 56.57
CA ARG A 11 -26.59 -0.87 55.56
C ARG A 11 -25.20 -1.30 55.21
N PRO A 12 -25.05 -2.14 54.16
CA PRO A 12 -24.16 -1.75 53.08
C PRO A 12 -24.48 -2.36 51.70
N LEU A 13 -25.73 -2.74 51.40
CA LEU A 13 -26.04 -3.34 50.08
C LEU A 13 -26.41 -2.35 48.99
N LEU A 14 -26.68 -1.08 49.33
CA LEU A 14 -27.06 -0.04 48.36
C LEU A 14 -25.88 0.71 47.73
N ALA A 15 -24.66 0.58 48.28
CA ALA A 15 -23.46 1.24 47.73
C ALA A 15 -22.81 0.49 46.55
N LEU A 16 -23.14 -0.78 46.33
CA LEU A 16 -22.51 -1.60 45.30
C LEU A 16 -23.20 -1.48 43.90
N ILE A 17 -24.43 -0.95 43.84
CA ILE A 17 -25.20 -0.81 42.59
C ILE A 17 -24.93 0.51 41.89
N ALA A 18 -24.34 1.52 42.55
CA ALA A 18 -24.06 2.83 41.95
C ALA A 18 -22.77 2.89 41.08
N CYS A 19 -21.93 1.86 41.08
CA CYS A 19 -20.68 1.81 40.30
C CYS A 19 -20.78 1.05 38.94
N LEU A 20 -21.95 0.54 38.55
CA LEU A 20 -22.11 -0.28 37.35
C LEU A 20 -22.30 0.45 35.99
N PRO A 21 -22.58 1.76 35.89
CA PRO A 21 -22.75 2.41 34.60
C PRO A 21 -21.47 3.02 34.00
N LEU A 22 -20.27 2.79 34.55
CA LEU A 22 -19.03 3.43 34.05
C LEU A 22 -18.22 2.58 33.06
N LEU A 23 -18.74 1.47 32.61
CA LEU A 23 -18.11 0.59 31.58
C LEU A 23 -18.83 0.64 30.21
N ILE A 24 -19.55 1.72 29.89
CA ILE A 24 -19.92 1.99 28.51
C ILE A 24 -18.65 2.51 27.83
N GLY A 25 -17.79 1.60 27.44
CA GLY A 25 -16.61 1.89 26.63
C GLY A 25 -17.04 2.70 25.41
N ALA A 26 -16.47 3.86 25.23
CA ALA A 26 -16.64 4.68 24.04
C ALA A 26 -16.18 3.84 22.86
N SER A 27 -17.12 3.22 22.13
CA SER A 27 -16.79 2.48 20.92
C SER A 27 -16.14 3.45 19.93
N GLU A 28 -14.94 3.10 19.47
CA GLU A 28 -14.16 3.89 18.53
C GLU A 28 -14.84 3.92 17.15
N PRO A 29 -14.64 4.97 16.34
CA PRO A 29 -15.15 5.02 14.99
C PRO A 29 -14.50 3.89 14.16
N ARG A 30 -15.28 3.33 13.21
CA ARG A 30 -14.87 2.22 12.36
C ARG A 30 -14.86 2.65 10.91
N LEU A 31 -13.83 2.26 10.17
CA LEU A 31 -13.75 2.41 8.72
C LEU A 31 -14.35 1.19 8.01
N VAL A 32 -15.13 1.47 6.96
CA VAL A 32 -15.61 0.45 6.01
C VAL A 32 -15.11 0.87 4.63
N PRO A 33 -13.89 0.45 4.24
CA PRO A 33 -13.31 0.80 2.96
C PRO A 33 -13.88 -0.04 1.83
N ASP A 34 -13.88 0.54 0.63
CA ASP A 34 -14.09 -0.17 -0.62
C ASP A 34 -13.20 0.43 -1.71
N VAL A 35 -13.10 -0.24 -2.84
CA VAL A 35 -12.27 0.15 -3.97
C VAL A 35 -13.03 -0.06 -5.27
N SER A 36 -12.87 0.86 -6.23
CA SER A 36 -13.58 0.77 -7.51
C SER A 36 -13.25 -0.50 -8.29
N ASN A 37 -11.98 -0.92 -8.23
CA ASN A 37 -11.49 -2.11 -8.89
C ASN A 37 -10.52 -2.86 -7.97
N THR A 38 -10.86 -4.08 -7.60
CA THR A 38 -9.98 -4.99 -6.84
C THR A 38 -8.89 -5.62 -7.72
N GLN A 39 -9.07 -5.58 -9.04
CA GLN A 39 -8.13 -6.09 -10.02
C GLN A 39 -7.86 -5.01 -11.07
N ILE A 40 -6.59 -4.70 -11.30
CA ILE A 40 -6.11 -3.81 -12.35
C ILE A 40 -5.36 -4.66 -13.38
N ASP A 41 -5.86 -4.68 -14.60
CA ASP A 41 -5.26 -5.44 -15.69
C ASP A 41 -4.33 -4.57 -16.53
N ILE A 42 -3.05 -4.95 -16.58
CA ILE A 42 -2.02 -4.31 -17.39
C ILE A 42 -1.98 -4.99 -18.78
N ALA A 43 -2.43 -4.28 -19.81
CA ALA A 43 -2.26 -4.67 -21.21
C ALA A 43 -0.99 -4.04 -21.80
N TYR A 44 -0.56 -4.46 -22.99
CA TYR A 44 0.60 -3.90 -23.69
C TYR A 44 0.52 -2.38 -23.91
N SER A 45 -0.70 -1.86 -24.10
CA SER A 45 -0.99 -0.42 -24.26
C SER A 45 -1.33 0.30 -22.97
N PHE A 46 -1.00 -0.26 -21.79
CA PHE A 46 -1.31 0.36 -20.51
C PHE A 46 -0.52 1.65 -20.31
N THR A 47 -1.23 2.76 -20.23
CA THR A 47 -0.67 4.10 -20.04
C THR A 47 -0.71 4.57 -18.59
N GLY A 48 -1.24 3.74 -17.67
CA GLY A 48 -1.55 4.04 -16.28
C GLY A 48 -3.04 3.93 -16.01
N ALA A 49 -3.41 3.90 -14.75
CA ALA A 49 -4.80 3.89 -14.28
C ALA A 49 -4.97 4.86 -13.12
N GLU A 50 -6.19 5.24 -12.86
CA GLU A 50 -6.57 5.98 -11.67
C GLU A 50 -7.37 5.06 -10.75
N LEU A 51 -6.84 4.81 -9.55
CA LEU A 51 -7.49 3.98 -8.57
C LEU A 51 -8.33 4.85 -7.65
N LEU A 52 -9.63 4.58 -7.63
CA LEU A 52 -10.57 5.22 -6.72
C LEU A 52 -10.80 4.32 -5.51
N LEU A 53 -10.35 4.76 -4.34
CA LEU A 53 -10.71 4.19 -3.06
C LEU A 53 -11.78 5.07 -2.41
N PHE A 54 -12.77 4.45 -1.79
CA PHE A 54 -13.83 5.16 -1.08
C PHE A 54 -14.33 4.33 0.09
N GLY A 55 -15.11 4.93 0.96
CA GLY A 55 -15.70 4.19 2.07
C GLY A 55 -16.46 5.09 3.03
N ALA A 56 -17.00 4.43 4.05
CA ALA A 56 -17.75 5.08 5.10
C ALA A 56 -17.01 5.06 6.44
N ILE A 57 -17.15 6.15 7.19
CA ILE A 57 -16.72 6.28 8.57
C ILE A 57 -17.94 6.07 9.44
N LEU A 58 -17.98 4.97 10.16
CA LEU A 58 -19.09 4.64 11.06
C LEU A 58 -18.79 5.15 12.46
N TYR A 59 -19.70 5.92 13.02
CA TYR A 59 -19.65 6.42 14.39
C TYR A 59 -20.63 5.62 15.27
N PRO A 60 -20.16 4.64 16.07
CA PRO A 60 -21.05 3.84 16.91
C PRO A 60 -21.79 4.69 17.95
N GLY A 61 -23.02 4.30 18.27
CA GLY A 61 -23.85 4.99 19.27
C GLY A 61 -24.49 6.28 18.81
N GLY A 62 -24.67 6.50 17.48
CA GLY A 62 -25.34 7.67 16.92
C GLY A 62 -24.59 8.98 17.13
N ARG A 63 -23.27 8.92 17.36
CA ARG A 63 -22.43 10.12 17.50
C ARG A 63 -22.34 10.88 16.19
N ALA A 64 -22.38 12.19 16.28
CA ALA A 64 -22.11 13.05 15.14
C ALA A 64 -20.66 12.89 14.68
N PRO A 65 -20.38 13.05 13.37
CA PRO A 65 -19.01 13.12 12.85
C PRO A 65 -18.21 14.20 13.58
N ALA A 66 -16.99 13.89 13.96
CA ALA A 66 -16.12 14.89 14.58
C ALA A 66 -15.58 15.85 13.49
N PRO A 67 -15.59 17.17 13.72
CA PRO A 67 -15.18 18.15 12.71
C PRO A 67 -13.71 18.02 12.31
N ASP A 68 -12.86 17.53 13.20
CA ASP A 68 -11.40 17.38 12.99
C ASP A 68 -11.01 15.95 12.56
N THR A 69 -11.82 15.37 11.69
CA THR A 69 -11.56 14.02 11.18
C THR A 69 -10.86 14.09 9.83
N ASP A 70 -9.66 13.55 9.77
CA ASP A 70 -8.84 13.45 8.56
C ASP A 70 -8.68 12.01 8.11
N VAL A 71 -8.37 11.84 6.84
CA VAL A 71 -8.12 10.53 6.26
C VAL A 71 -6.83 10.58 5.45
N ALA A 72 -6.01 9.55 5.63
CA ALA A 72 -4.89 9.24 4.76
C ALA A 72 -5.06 7.85 4.17
N VAL A 73 -4.69 7.69 2.91
CA VAL A 73 -4.66 6.40 2.22
C VAL A 73 -3.24 6.13 1.76
N VAL A 74 -2.69 4.99 2.14
CA VAL A 74 -1.36 4.53 1.75
C VAL A 74 -1.51 3.27 0.91
N ILE A 75 -0.90 3.26 -0.28
CA ILE A 75 -0.86 2.08 -1.15
C ILE A 75 0.58 1.59 -1.21
N LYS A 76 0.78 0.34 -0.83
CA LYS A 76 2.08 -0.34 -0.87
C LYS A 76 2.03 -1.49 -1.88
N GLY A 77 2.98 -1.54 -2.80
CA GLY A 77 3.20 -2.68 -3.70
C GLY A 77 3.95 -3.82 -3.00
N PRO A 78 4.08 -4.97 -3.66
CA PRO A 78 4.84 -6.09 -3.14
C PRO A 78 6.26 -5.66 -2.78
N ALA A 79 6.76 -6.17 -1.66
CA ALA A 79 8.13 -5.91 -1.23
C ALA A 79 9.12 -6.76 -2.03
N GLU A 80 10.20 -6.16 -2.47
CA GLU A 80 11.24 -6.81 -3.26
C GLU A 80 12.65 -6.53 -2.70
N PRO A 81 13.58 -7.47 -2.79
CA PRO A 81 14.98 -7.20 -2.48
C PRO A 81 15.59 -6.39 -3.62
N LEU A 82 16.33 -5.31 -3.29
CA LEU A 82 16.99 -4.45 -4.26
C LEU A 82 18.50 -4.31 -3.97
N LEU A 83 19.29 -4.20 -5.04
CA LEU A 83 20.67 -3.81 -4.97
C LEU A 83 20.82 -2.41 -5.62
N VAL A 84 21.06 -1.41 -4.81
CA VAL A 84 21.34 -0.04 -5.26
C VAL A 84 22.84 0.10 -5.51
N ARG A 85 23.19 0.65 -6.66
CA ARG A 85 24.59 0.88 -7.05
C ARG A 85 24.82 2.36 -7.31
N GLU A 86 25.86 2.90 -6.70
CA GLU A 86 26.33 4.25 -6.93
C GLU A 86 27.38 4.26 -8.02
N LYS A 87 27.24 5.13 -9.01
CA LYS A 87 28.23 5.35 -10.05
C LYS A 87 29.15 6.50 -9.67
N ALA A 88 30.46 6.30 -9.83
CA ALA A 88 31.46 7.35 -9.69
C ALA A 88 32.30 7.45 -10.95
N LYS A 89 32.80 8.65 -11.24
CA LYS A 89 33.70 8.89 -12.37
C LYS A 89 35.15 8.67 -11.91
N VAL A 90 35.77 7.59 -12.38
CA VAL A 90 37.17 7.24 -12.08
C VAL A 90 37.96 7.30 -13.38
N ALA A 91 39.01 8.09 -13.42
CA ALA A 91 39.84 8.31 -14.62
C ALA A 91 39.04 8.65 -15.88
N GLY A 92 37.94 9.44 -15.73
CA GLY A 92 37.07 9.85 -16.85
C GLY A 92 35.95 8.86 -17.21
N ILE A 93 35.92 7.64 -16.65
CA ILE A 93 34.95 6.59 -16.96
C ILE A 93 33.99 6.42 -15.78
N TRP A 94 32.68 6.25 -16.07
CA TRP A 94 31.68 5.95 -15.05
C TRP A 94 31.71 4.46 -14.70
N ILE A 95 32.02 4.14 -13.44
CA ILE A 95 32.03 2.78 -12.91
C ILE A 95 31.09 2.65 -11.70
N ASN A 96 30.63 1.45 -11.40
CA ASN A 96 29.93 1.17 -10.16
C ASN A 96 30.96 1.16 -9.01
N HIS A 97 30.95 2.18 -8.16
CA HIS A 97 31.93 2.40 -7.10
C HIS A 97 31.50 1.77 -5.78
N ALA A 98 30.23 1.95 -5.42
CA ALA A 98 29.68 1.43 -4.18
C ALA A 98 28.31 0.79 -4.42
N SER A 99 27.86 -0.09 -3.51
CA SER A 99 26.55 -0.71 -3.59
C SER A 99 26.02 -1.03 -2.21
N GLU A 100 24.71 -0.89 -2.04
CA GLU A 100 23.97 -1.26 -0.85
C GLU A 100 22.82 -2.19 -1.23
N ARG A 101 22.60 -3.24 -0.43
CA ARG A 101 21.50 -4.18 -0.61
C ARG A 101 20.41 -3.87 0.40
N PHE A 102 19.20 -3.76 -0.08
CA PHE A 102 18.00 -3.67 0.74
C PHE A 102 17.24 -4.99 0.68
N ARG A 103 16.79 -5.52 1.81
CA ARG A 103 16.09 -6.82 1.91
C ARG A 103 14.63 -6.71 1.52
N SER A 104 14.03 -5.57 1.85
CA SER A 104 12.61 -5.33 1.67
C SER A 104 12.40 -3.87 1.29
N VAL A 105 11.95 -3.65 0.06
CA VAL A 105 11.64 -2.33 -0.49
C VAL A 105 10.28 -2.45 -1.17
N PRO A 106 9.30 -1.63 -0.83
CA PRO A 106 8.05 -1.61 -1.57
C PRO A 106 8.31 -1.31 -3.04
N SER A 107 7.78 -2.14 -3.94
CA SER A 107 7.94 -1.92 -5.39
C SER A 107 7.25 -0.63 -5.85
N PHE A 108 6.15 -0.26 -5.17
CA PHE A 108 5.35 0.95 -5.33
C PHE A 108 4.94 1.48 -3.97
N TYR A 109 4.88 2.81 -3.83
CA TYR A 109 4.38 3.47 -2.64
C TYR A 109 3.67 4.77 -3.01
N ALA A 110 2.42 4.91 -2.64
CA ALA A 110 1.68 6.15 -2.84
C ALA A 110 0.90 6.52 -1.59
N VAL A 111 0.94 7.80 -1.24
CA VAL A 111 0.17 8.38 -0.13
C VAL A 111 -0.76 9.45 -0.67
N ALA A 112 -2.05 9.31 -0.37
CA ALA A 112 -3.03 10.36 -0.59
C ALA A 112 -3.53 10.87 0.76
N THR A 113 -3.59 12.17 0.96
CA THR A 113 -3.97 12.79 2.23
C THR A 113 -5.05 13.86 2.02
N SER A 114 -5.87 14.11 3.06
CA SER A 114 -6.88 15.17 3.06
C SER A 114 -6.26 16.57 3.15
N ARG A 115 -5.10 16.69 3.81
CA ARG A 115 -4.33 17.93 3.98
C ARG A 115 -2.83 17.61 4.13
N PRO A 116 -1.92 18.61 4.14
CA PRO A 116 -0.50 18.37 4.29
C PRO A 116 -0.15 17.50 5.49
N LEU A 117 0.82 16.60 5.33
CA LEU A 117 1.14 15.54 6.28
C LEU A 117 1.55 16.09 7.66
N ASP A 118 2.29 17.21 7.69
CA ASP A 118 2.72 17.92 8.90
C ASP A 118 1.56 18.44 9.76
N ARG A 119 0.41 18.70 9.13
CA ARG A 119 -0.83 19.13 9.81
C ARG A 119 -1.81 17.98 10.08
N LEU A 120 -1.55 16.83 9.47
CA LEU A 120 -2.42 15.66 9.53
C LEU A 120 -2.06 14.74 10.71
N VAL A 121 -0.77 14.40 10.84
CA VAL A 121 -0.27 13.45 11.84
C VAL A 121 0.94 14.00 12.58
N SER A 122 1.12 13.56 13.82
CA SER A 122 2.35 13.83 14.54
C SER A 122 3.54 13.09 13.88
N PRO A 123 4.78 13.61 13.94
CA PRO A 123 5.95 12.94 13.38
C PRO A 123 6.13 11.50 13.90
N ARG A 124 5.81 11.28 15.18
CA ARG A 124 5.84 9.95 15.79
C ARG A 124 4.80 9.01 15.18
N THR A 125 3.58 9.48 14.95
CA THR A 125 2.51 8.71 14.34
C THR A 125 2.85 8.39 12.87
N ALA A 126 3.37 9.37 12.13
CA ALA A 126 3.82 9.18 10.75
C ALA A 126 4.88 8.08 10.65
N ALA A 127 5.87 8.08 11.54
CA ALA A 127 6.94 7.07 11.55
C ALA A 127 6.43 5.67 11.95
N ILE A 128 5.51 5.56 12.92
CA ILE A 128 4.96 4.27 13.36
C ILE A 128 4.15 3.59 12.26
N TYR A 129 3.36 4.36 11.52
CA TYR A 129 2.47 3.84 10.45
C TYR A 129 3.06 3.98 9.06
N GLU A 130 4.32 4.42 8.94
CA GLU A 130 4.99 4.67 7.66
C GLU A 130 4.15 5.55 6.72
N ILE A 131 3.52 6.61 7.23
CA ILE A 131 2.73 7.55 6.47
C ILE A 131 3.65 8.66 5.95
N GLY A 132 3.86 8.69 4.65
CA GLY A 132 4.79 9.61 3.98
C GLY A 132 6.09 8.91 3.53
N ILE A 133 6.63 9.33 2.40
CA ILE A 133 7.81 8.67 1.78
C ILE A 133 9.02 8.76 2.71
N ASP A 134 9.16 9.86 3.43
CA ASP A 134 10.28 10.09 4.34
C ASP A 134 10.20 9.25 5.64
N ASN A 135 9.05 8.58 5.87
CA ASN A 135 8.83 7.69 7.00
C ASN A 135 8.90 6.20 6.62
N LEU A 136 9.24 5.89 5.37
CA LEU A 136 9.39 4.49 4.94
C LEU A 136 10.57 3.82 5.63
N LEU A 137 10.32 2.66 6.23
CA LEU A 137 11.36 1.83 6.83
C LEU A 137 11.97 0.92 5.76
N LEU A 138 13.10 1.32 5.22
CA LEU A 138 13.88 0.49 4.31
C LEU A 138 14.82 -0.39 5.14
N SER A 139 14.94 -1.67 4.77
CA SER A 139 15.72 -2.66 5.53
C SER A 139 17.06 -2.93 4.82
N PRO A 140 18.14 -2.19 5.15
CA PRO A 140 19.46 -2.46 4.59
C PRO A 140 19.97 -3.83 5.05
N ALA A 141 20.70 -4.50 4.19
CA ALA A 141 21.21 -5.85 4.45
C ALA A 141 22.68 -5.87 4.90
N ASN A 142 23.44 -4.86 4.54
CA ASN A 142 24.87 -4.77 4.80
C ASN A 142 25.13 -3.93 6.06
N GLY A 143 26.27 -4.16 6.70
CA GLY A 143 26.71 -3.38 7.86
C GLY A 143 27.38 -2.04 7.47
N ALA A 144 26.82 -1.33 6.50
CA ALA A 144 27.31 -0.02 6.09
C ALA A 144 27.20 1.00 7.25
N SER A 145 28.01 2.04 7.22
CA SER A 145 27.89 3.14 8.19
C SER A 145 26.53 3.88 8.05
N ALA A 146 26.06 4.48 9.13
CA ALA A 146 24.78 5.19 9.12
C ALA A 146 24.71 6.29 8.04
N SER A 147 25.83 6.94 7.75
CA SER A 147 25.91 7.99 6.70
C SER A 147 25.84 7.41 5.29
N GLU A 148 26.46 6.27 5.04
CA GLU A 148 26.37 5.56 3.75
C GLU A 148 24.96 5.02 3.54
N GLN A 149 24.37 4.41 4.57
CA GLN A 149 22.99 3.91 4.54
C GLN A 149 22.01 5.04 4.18
N ALA A 150 22.06 6.18 4.88
CA ALA A 150 21.18 7.32 4.61
C ALA A 150 21.36 7.85 3.17
N ARG A 151 22.58 7.85 2.64
CA ARG A 151 22.87 8.26 1.25
C ARG A 151 22.22 7.31 0.24
N PHE A 152 22.35 5.99 0.44
CA PHE A 152 21.73 4.99 -0.45
C PHE A 152 20.21 4.99 -0.34
N GLU A 153 19.65 5.16 0.85
CA GLU A 153 18.21 5.32 1.07
C GLU A 153 17.66 6.53 0.33
N SER A 154 18.29 7.70 0.49
CA SER A 154 17.90 8.91 -0.23
C SER A 154 17.97 8.72 -1.74
N GLY A 155 19.08 8.17 -2.25
CA GLY A 155 19.22 7.88 -3.68
C GLY A 155 18.17 6.90 -4.23
N LEU A 156 17.80 5.89 -3.45
CA LEU A 156 16.73 4.95 -3.80
C LEU A 156 15.37 5.66 -3.86
N ILE A 157 15.04 6.46 -2.86
CA ILE A 157 13.80 7.24 -2.80
C ILE A 157 13.72 8.19 -3.99
N ASP A 158 14.78 8.92 -4.31
CA ASP A 158 14.84 9.85 -5.44
C ASP A 158 14.65 9.12 -6.78
N LEU A 159 15.24 7.94 -6.94
CA LEU A 159 15.04 7.10 -8.12
C LEU A 159 13.59 6.63 -8.26
N LYS A 160 12.98 6.17 -7.17
CA LYS A 160 11.58 5.73 -7.16
C LYS A 160 10.62 6.90 -7.39
N ARG A 161 10.91 8.09 -6.84
CA ARG A 161 10.16 9.33 -7.12
C ARG A 161 10.26 9.74 -8.60
N SER A 162 11.46 9.75 -9.16
CA SER A 162 11.69 10.15 -10.57
C SER A 162 11.00 9.21 -11.57
N THR A 163 10.78 7.96 -11.21
CA THR A 163 10.05 6.97 -12.02
C THR A 163 8.54 6.97 -11.76
N GLY A 164 8.06 7.78 -10.82
CA GLY A 164 6.65 7.85 -10.43
C GLY A 164 6.17 6.66 -9.60
N LEU A 165 7.08 5.79 -9.15
CA LEU A 165 6.74 4.64 -8.32
C LEU A 165 6.51 5.03 -6.85
N TYR A 166 7.11 6.15 -6.40
CA TYR A 166 6.84 6.75 -5.09
C TYR A 166 6.24 8.13 -5.27
N ALA A 167 5.07 8.37 -4.70
CA ALA A 167 4.33 9.62 -4.86
C ALA A 167 3.55 10.02 -3.61
N GLU A 168 3.39 11.31 -3.39
CA GLU A 168 2.54 11.89 -2.36
C GLU A 168 1.53 12.85 -2.99
N HIS A 169 0.26 12.64 -2.68
CA HIS A 169 -0.87 13.38 -3.23
C HIS A 169 -1.59 14.14 -2.11
N VAL A 170 -1.11 15.34 -1.82
CA VAL A 170 -1.77 16.23 -0.85
C VAL A 170 -3.10 16.71 -1.43
N GLY A 171 -4.17 16.60 -0.66
CA GLY A 171 -5.54 16.88 -1.14
C GLY A 171 -6.13 15.77 -2.03
N GLY A 172 -5.43 14.64 -2.20
CA GLY A 172 -5.91 13.47 -2.92
C GLY A 172 -7.06 12.74 -2.23
N VAL A 173 -7.33 13.07 -0.97
CA VAL A 173 -8.47 12.54 -0.21
C VAL A 173 -9.46 13.66 0.08
N SER A 174 -10.73 13.41 -0.20
CA SER A 174 -11.85 14.27 0.20
C SER A 174 -12.77 13.54 1.17
N VAL A 175 -13.18 14.23 2.25
CA VAL A 175 -14.16 13.71 3.23
C VAL A 175 -15.42 14.55 3.13
N ARG A 176 -16.56 13.90 2.90
CA ARG A 176 -17.87 14.56 2.79
C ARG A 176 -18.69 14.29 4.04
N GLU A 177 -19.21 15.36 4.64
CA GLU A 177 -20.06 15.33 5.84
C GLU A 177 -19.43 14.55 7.01
N GLY A 178 -18.08 14.39 7.01
CA GLY A 178 -17.40 13.59 8.01
C GLY A 178 -17.69 12.09 7.97
N VAL A 179 -18.46 11.60 6.99
CA VAL A 179 -18.95 10.21 6.91
C VAL A 179 -18.39 9.47 5.71
N LEU A 180 -18.31 10.11 4.55
CA LEU A 180 -17.84 9.48 3.32
C LEU A 180 -16.47 10.01 2.93
N TYR A 181 -15.52 9.13 2.71
CA TYR A 181 -14.23 9.51 2.14
C TYR A 181 -14.06 8.95 0.74
N ARG A 182 -13.29 9.68 -0.05
CA ARG A 182 -12.89 9.31 -1.40
C ARG A 182 -11.44 9.71 -1.62
N ALA A 183 -10.63 8.78 -2.11
CA ALA A 183 -9.24 8.97 -2.47
C ALA A 183 -9.01 8.61 -3.93
N LEU A 184 -8.29 9.44 -4.67
CA LEU A 184 -7.84 9.18 -6.03
C LEU A 184 -6.33 9.02 -6.01
N VAL A 185 -5.85 7.87 -6.48
CA VAL A 185 -4.42 7.54 -6.53
C VAL A 185 -4.05 7.11 -7.95
N PRO A 186 -3.20 7.87 -8.64
CA PRO A 186 -2.72 7.47 -9.96
C PRO A 186 -1.75 6.29 -9.85
N ILE A 187 -1.96 5.30 -10.70
CA ILE A 187 -1.12 4.10 -10.85
C ILE A 187 -0.34 4.27 -12.17
N PRO A 188 0.99 4.43 -12.13
CA PRO A 188 1.79 4.68 -13.33
C PRO A 188 1.89 3.45 -14.23
N ALA A 189 2.20 3.65 -15.51
CA ALA A 189 2.34 2.59 -16.50
C ALA A 189 3.43 1.55 -16.15
N ARG A 190 4.43 1.93 -15.36
CA ARG A 190 5.57 1.09 -14.98
C ARG A 190 5.39 0.35 -13.65
N VAL A 191 4.18 0.38 -13.12
CA VAL A 191 3.91 -0.30 -11.85
C VAL A 191 4.15 -1.82 -11.99
N PRO A 192 4.88 -2.47 -11.08
CA PRO A 192 5.08 -3.92 -11.11
C PRO A 192 3.79 -4.70 -10.89
N VAL A 193 3.68 -5.87 -11.49
CA VAL A 193 2.59 -6.81 -11.21
C VAL A 193 2.73 -7.42 -9.83
N GLY A 194 1.61 -7.69 -9.14
CA GLY A 194 1.61 -8.31 -7.83
C GLY A 194 0.41 -7.93 -6.96
N GLN A 195 0.48 -8.33 -5.70
CA GLN A 195 -0.52 -7.97 -4.68
C GLN A 195 -0.13 -6.65 -4.01
N TYR A 196 -1.05 -5.72 -4.01
CA TYR A 196 -0.93 -4.40 -3.41
C TYR A 196 -1.83 -4.31 -2.20
N THR A 197 -1.40 -3.57 -1.20
CA THR A 197 -2.16 -3.30 0.01
C THR A 197 -2.51 -1.83 0.07
N ALA A 198 -3.80 -1.51 0.15
CA ALA A 198 -4.29 -0.17 0.41
C ALA A 198 -4.72 -0.07 1.88
N GLU A 199 -4.05 0.76 2.64
CA GLU A 199 -4.30 1.03 4.05
C GLU A 199 -4.95 2.40 4.18
N THR A 200 -6.16 2.44 4.76
CA THR A 200 -6.85 3.69 5.04
C THR A 200 -6.77 3.99 6.53
N TYR A 201 -6.25 5.15 6.85
CA TYR A 201 -6.06 5.65 8.20
C TYR A 201 -7.06 6.74 8.51
N LEU A 202 -7.84 6.57 9.56
CA LEU A 202 -8.67 7.61 10.15
C LEU A 202 -7.85 8.32 11.23
N ILE A 203 -7.69 9.61 11.09
CA ILE A 203 -6.80 10.41 11.92
C ILE A 203 -7.61 11.48 12.63
N ARG A 204 -7.33 11.64 13.93
CA ARG A 204 -7.91 12.69 14.76
C ARG A 204 -6.85 13.24 15.70
N ASN A 205 -6.72 14.57 15.75
CA ASN A 205 -5.75 15.26 16.61
C ASN A 205 -4.31 14.71 16.42
N GLY A 206 -3.92 14.39 15.19
CA GLY A 206 -2.58 13.87 14.89
C GLY A 206 -2.34 12.40 15.23
N HIS A 207 -3.36 11.64 15.68
CA HIS A 207 -3.28 10.23 16.04
C HIS A 207 -4.18 9.38 15.16
N VAL A 208 -3.71 8.19 14.80
CA VAL A 208 -4.53 7.19 14.10
C VAL A 208 -5.52 6.58 15.10
N VAL A 209 -6.82 6.69 14.78
CA VAL A 209 -7.92 6.17 15.60
C VAL A 209 -8.58 4.93 14.99
N ALA A 210 -8.42 4.70 13.70
CA ALA A 210 -8.87 3.48 13.04
C ALA A 210 -8.02 3.22 11.79
N VAL A 211 -7.82 1.95 11.47
CA VAL A 211 -7.14 1.48 10.26
C VAL A 211 -8.01 0.45 9.57
N ALA A 212 -8.07 0.52 8.26
CA ALA A 212 -8.72 -0.51 7.46
C ALA A 212 -7.88 -0.81 6.22
N THR A 213 -7.79 -2.08 5.85
CA THR A 213 -6.93 -2.57 4.79
C THR A 213 -7.76 -3.20 3.68
N ARG A 214 -7.35 -2.98 2.42
CA ARG A 214 -7.86 -3.65 1.22
C ARG A 214 -6.72 -4.15 0.37
N GLU A 215 -6.89 -5.34 -0.19
CA GLU A 215 -5.96 -5.92 -1.16
C GLU A 215 -6.42 -5.59 -2.58
N ILE A 216 -5.46 -5.27 -3.44
CA ILE A 216 -5.64 -4.92 -4.84
C ILE A 216 -4.65 -5.76 -5.63
N SER A 217 -5.13 -6.47 -6.64
CA SER A 217 -4.28 -7.28 -7.51
C SER A 217 -3.98 -6.51 -8.81
N ILE A 218 -2.70 -6.33 -9.11
CA ILE A 218 -2.26 -5.79 -10.38
C ILE A 218 -1.64 -6.93 -11.20
N GLY A 219 -2.26 -7.27 -12.32
CA GLY A 219 -1.87 -8.41 -13.13
C GLY A 219 -1.78 -8.09 -14.63
N LYS A 220 -1.18 -8.98 -15.39
CA LYS A 220 -1.21 -8.92 -16.87
C LYS A 220 -2.58 -9.34 -17.37
N SER A 221 -3.05 -8.72 -18.44
CA SER A 221 -4.34 -9.03 -19.07
C SER A 221 -4.20 -9.61 -20.47
N GLY A 222 -5.29 -10.23 -20.97
CA GLY A 222 -5.42 -10.68 -22.34
C GLY A 222 -4.46 -11.80 -22.73
N PHE A 223 -3.93 -11.72 -23.96
CA PHE A 223 -3.05 -12.74 -24.55
C PHE A 223 -1.76 -12.97 -23.74
N GLU A 224 -1.18 -11.92 -23.17
CA GLU A 224 0.02 -12.03 -22.32
C GLU A 224 -0.23 -12.89 -21.07
N ARG A 225 -1.39 -12.74 -20.44
CA ARG A 225 -1.79 -13.59 -19.29
C ARG A 225 -1.93 -15.04 -19.72
N PHE A 226 -2.60 -15.31 -20.86
CA PHE A 226 -2.76 -16.66 -21.39
C PHE A 226 -1.40 -17.30 -21.67
N VAL A 227 -0.49 -16.58 -22.35
CA VAL A 227 0.87 -17.08 -22.65
C VAL A 227 1.66 -17.34 -21.37
N ALA A 228 1.63 -16.42 -20.43
CA ALA A 228 2.34 -16.58 -19.16
C ALA A 228 1.80 -17.76 -18.34
N GLN A 229 0.50 -17.93 -18.26
CA GLN A 229 -0.14 -19.06 -17.56
C GLN A 229 0.17 -20.39 -18.26
N ALA A 230 0.02 -20.44 -19.60
CA ALA A 230 0.34 -21.64 -20.36
C ALA A 230 1.81 -22.08 -20.19
N ALA A 231 2.74 -21.13 -20.14
CA ALA A 231 4.14 -21.40 -19.91
C ALA A 231 4.44 -21.90 -18.47
N GLN A 232 3.69 -21.45 -17.47
CA GLN A 232 3.86 -21.85 -16.06
C GLN A 232 3.13 -23.15 -15.73
N ASP A 233 1.88 -23.30 -16.18
CA ASP A 233 1.03 -24.44 -15.81
C ASP A 233 1.32 -25.66 -16.68
N TYR A 234 1.74 -25.46 -17.96
CA TYR A 234 2.01 -26.52 -18.92
C TYR A 234 3.32 -26.31 -19.70
N PRO A 235 4.48 -26.24 -19.03
CA PRO A 235 5.75 -25.84 -19.66
C PRO A 235 6.17 -26.76 -20.81
N ALA A 236 5.94 -28.07 -20.70
CA ALA A 236 6.27 -29.03 -21.76
C ALA A 236 5.39 -28.84 -23.01
N LEU A 237 4.09 -28.67 -22.82
CA LEU A 237 3.15 -28.42 -23.94
C LEU A 237 3.41 -27.06 -24.59
N TYR A 238 3.70 -26.05 -23.80
CA TYR A 238 4.07 -24.73 -24.30
C TYR A 238 5.34 -24.76 -25.15
N GLY A 239 6.40 -25.46 -24.67
CA GLY A 239 7.65 -25.63 -25.40
C GLY A 239 7.45 -26.39 -26.72
N LEU A 240 6.66 -27.49 -26.70
CA LEU A 240 6.32 -28.25 -27.90
C LEU A 240 5.55 -27.38 -28.93
N ALA A 241 4.55 -26.64 -28.46
CA ALA A 241 3.78 -25.73 -29.33
C ALA A 241 4.67 -24.64 -29.95
N ALA A 242 5.60 -24.06 -29.20
CA ALA A 242 6.55 -23.09 -29.70
C ALA A 242 7.48 -23.66 -30.79
N ILE A 243 7.98 -24.89 -30.61
CA ILE A 243 8.79 -25.58 -31.61
C ILE A 243 7.99 -25.83 -32.88
N LEU A 244 6.78 -26.36 -32.78
CA LEU A 244 5.90 -26.61 -33.92
C LEU A 244 5.56 -25.31 -34.67
N ALA A 245 5.23 -24.26 -33.95
CA ALA A 245 4.96 -22.94 -34.55
C ALA A 245 6.17 -22.39 -35.30
N SER A 246 7.37 -22.52 -34.76
CA SER A 246 8.62 -22.10 -35.40
C SER A 246 8.92 -22.89 -36.67
N LEU A 247 8.71 -24.21 -36.65
CA LEU A 247 8.87 -25.06 -37.85
C LEU A 247 7.86 -24.72 -38.94
N LEU A 248 6.62 -24.50 -38.58
CA LEU A 248 5.56 -24.11 -39.54
C LEU A 248 5.82 -22.75 -40.16
N MET A 249 6.25 -21.76 -39.35
CA MET A 249 6.63 -20.44 -39.87
C MET A 249 7.86 -20.52 -40.78
N GLY A 250 8.88 -21.28 -40.40
CA GLY A 250 10.08 -21.48 -41.21
C GLY A 250 9.78 -22.17 -42.54
N PHE A 251 8.95 -23.24 -42.52
CA PHE A 251 8.49 -23.92 -43.70
C PHE A 251 7.61 -23.01 -44.59
N GLY A 252 6.67 -22.28 -44.00
CA GLY A 252 5.84 -21.31 -44.70
C GLY A 252 6.64 -20.20 -45.38
N ALA A 253 7.66 -19.69 -44.69
CA ALA A 253 8.59 -18.71 -45.27
C ALA A 253 9.38 -19.30 -46.46
N ALA A 254 9.91 -20.52 -46.32
CA ALA A 254 10.62 -21.20 -47.42
C ALA A 254 9.76 -21.39 -48.66
N LEU A 255 8.48 -21.75 -48.52
CA LEU A 255 7.54 -21.86 -49.62
C LEU A 255 7.20 -20.50 -50.28
N ALA A 256 6.99 -19.46 -49.45
CA ALA A 256 6.67 -18.13 -49.96
C ALA A 256 7.84 -17.51 -50.72
N PHE A 257 9.04 -17.55 -50.17
CA PHE A 257 10.25 -16.97 -50.79
C PHE A 257 10.91 -17.89 -51.80
N GLY A 258 10.72 -19.22 -51.72
CA GLY A 258 11.21 -20.16 -52.72
C GLY A 258 10.55 -20.04 -54.09
N ARG A 259 9.32 -19.48 -54.18
CA ARG A 259 8.62 -19.18 -55.46
C ARG A 259 9.08 -17.90 -56.14
N VAL A 260 9.76 -17.01 -55.44
CA VAL A 260 10.25 -15.73 -56.01
C VAL A 260 11.56 -15.90 -56.80
N ARG A 261 12.20 -17.08 -56.70
CA ARG A 261 13.49 -17.37 -57.38
C ARG A 261 13.35 -18.21 -58.68
N ARG A 262 12.13 -18.35 -59.25
CA ARG A 262 11.94 -18.97 -60.56
C ARG A 262 11.40 -17.96 -61.57
#